data_5e9892cb1325e3449fdfe901c0bfa2a8
#
_entry.id   5e9892cb1325e3449fdfe901c0bfa2a8
#
_cell.length_a   1.000
_cell.length_b   1.000
_cell.length_c   1.000
_cell.angle_alpha   90.00
_cell.angle_beta   90.00
_cell.angle_gamma   90.00
#
_symmetry.space_group_name_H-M   'P 1'
#
loop_
_entity.id
_entity.type
_entity.pdbx_description
1 polymer ?
#
loop_
_entity_poly.entity_id
_entity_poly.type
_entity_poly.pdbx_seq_one_letter_code
_entity_poly.pdbx_strand_id
1 'polypeptide(L)'
;MIITTAEQLRNLTGSYYANNDFSKIENMVKGVEQDLCRTLGLPNFDNLQSDAQLAAQQAVAYMATMRFYRLNDISHENAGRKVKIDKENEARPFEWQLARDDRAHLEEYYRALDRLVAALLNDKQFQQSRLYQRTRQLIVGDADTLHYLTGVDPSPWLYIQLVPYLAETQRFVEKCYGDTLPADMESAQKAVALGAVVLMGRRTQLQALPYGLMQLTMDNGGGNTEQPPTLEQLKCYLKQLSADQRYWIEEMKLERDRAAGHEAAQHLQMPEHDKHQKYLRV
;
A
#
# COMPACT_ATOMS: atom_id res chain seq x y z
N MET A 1 -16.99 17.81 3.87
CA MET A 1 -17.28 16.74 2.89
C MET A 1 -16.92 17.24 1.51
N ILE A 2 -15.99 16.57 0.84
CA ILE A 2 -15.40 17.01 -0.44
C ILE A 2 -16.20 16.63 -1.70
N ILE A 3 -17.21 15.77 -1.56
CA ILE A 3 -18.14 15.39 -2.62
C ILE A 3 -19.54 15.61 -2.09
N THR A 4 -20.38 16.37 -2.80
CA THR A 4 -21.71 16.78 -2.33
C THR A 4 -22.85 16.46 -3.30
N THR A 5 -22.54 16.01 -4.53
CA THR A 5 -23.54 15.73 -5.55
C THR A 5 -23.26 14.44 -6.33
N ALA A 6 -24.31 13.83 -6.86
CA ALA A 6 -24.21 12.66 -7.74
C ALA A 6 -23.47 12.99 -9.06
N GLU A 7 -23.58 14.24 -9.53
CA GLU A 7 -22.88 14.69 -10.72
C GLU A 7 -21.35 14.70 -10.51
N GLN A 8 -20.88 15.18 -9.34
CA GLN A 8 -19.47 15.11 -8.97
C GLN A 8 -18.96 13.67 -8.94
N LEU A 9 -19.72 12.74 -8.35
CA LEU A 9 -19.34 11.31 -8.36
C LEU A 9 -19.21 10.77 -9.79
N ARG A 10 -20.16 11.07 -10.67
CA ARG A 10 -20.10 10.65 -12.09
C ARG A 10 -18.88 11.21 -12.82
N ASN A 11 -18.60 12.48 -12.62
CA ASN A 11 -17.47 13.14 -13.28
C ASN A 11 -16.14 12.56 -12.81
N LEU A 12 -16.05 12.08 -11.56
CA LEU A 12 -14.83 11.51 -10.96
C LEU A 12 -14.63 10.03 -11.32
N THR A 13 -15.72 9.24 -11.38
CA THR A 13 -15.63 7.77 -11.55
C THR A 13 -16.07 7.29 -12.93
N GLY A 14 -16.87 8.09 -13.66
CA GLY A 14 -17.50 7.69 -14.93
C GLY A 14 -18.60 6.63 -14.78
N SER A 15 -18.85 6.10 -13.59
CA SER A 15 -19.66 4.90 -13.38
C SER A 15 -20.89 5.09 -12.50
N TYR A 16 -21.06 6.22 -11.82
CA TYR A 16 -22.22 6.45 -10.98
C TYR A 16 -23.44 6.85 -11.80
N TYR A 17 -24.54 6.07 -11.75
CA TYR A 17 -25.70 6.27 -12.61
C TYR A 17 -26.42 7.60 -12.40
N ALA A 18 -26.90 8.18 -13.53
CA ALA A 18 -27.52 9.51 -13.58
C ALA A 18 -28.74 9.68 -12.66
N ASN A 19 -29.49 8.61 -12.42
CA ASN A 19 -30.72 8.61 -11.68
C ASN A 19 -30.58 8.22 -10.20
N ASN A 20 -29.35 7.99 -9.72
CA ASN A 20 -29.14 7.67 -8.33
C ASN A 20 -29.19 8.93 -7.46
N ASP A 21 -30.00 8.88 -6.42
CA ASP A 21 -30.08 9.92 -5.40
C ASP A 21 -28.78 9.91 -4.56
N PHE A 22 -28.12 11.07 -4.45
CA PHE A 22 -26.90 11.22 -3.67
C PHE A 22 -27.09 10.84 -2.19
N SER A 23 -28.28 11.07 -1.64
CA SER A 23 -28.59 10.74 -0.24
C SER A 23 -28.32 9.27 0.12
N LYS A 24 -28.41 8.35 -0.87
CA LYS A 24 -28.19 6.92 -0.67
C LYS A 24 -26.71 6.57 -0.47
N ILE A 25 -25.78 7.33 -1.07
CA ILE A 25 -24.34 7.09 -0.98
C ILE A 25 -23.63 8.04 -0.02
N GLU A 26 -24.29 9.10 0.40
CA GLU A 26 -23.72 10.18 1.22
C GLU A 26 -22.97 9.67 2.46
N ASN A 27 -23.56 8.74 3.18
CA ASN A 27 -22.96 8.17 4.38
C ASN A 27 -21.68 7.36 4.08
N MET A 28 -21.61 6.71 2.92
CA MET A 28 -20.40 6.00 2.48
C MET A 28 -19.29 6.98 2.10
N VAL A 29 -19.64 8.06 1.39
CA VAL A 29 -18.72 9.15 1.06
C VAL A 29 -18.12 9.73 2.34
N LYS A 30 -18.95 10.09 3.31
CA LYS A 30 -18.50 10.60 4.63
C LYS A 30 -17.61 9.61 5.35
N GLY A 31 -18.00 8.33 5.39
CA GLY A 31 -17.24 7.28 6.05
C GLY A 31 -15.85 7.10 5.45
N VAL A 32 -15.74 7.03 4.12
CA VAL A 32 -14.46 6.89 3.42
C VAL A 32 -13.59 8.13 3.64
N GLU A 33 -14.15 9.34 3.54
CA GLU A 33 -13.43 10.59 3.81
C GLU A 33 -12.85 10.60 5.23
N GLN A 34 -13.65 10.25 6.24
CA GLN A 34 -13.20 10.18 7.63
C GLN A 34 -12.10 9.13 7.86
N ASP A 35 -12.23 7.95 7.24
CA ASP A 35 -11.22 6.89 7.33
C ASP A 35 -9.88 7.34 6.74
N LEU A 36 -9.91 8.01 5.59
CA LEU A 36 -8.70 8.56 4.96
C LEU A 36 -8.07 9.69 5.78
N CYS A 37 -8.88 10.64 6.26
CA CYS A 37 -8.39 11.71 7.14
C CYS A 37 -7.71 11.14 8.38
N ARG A 38 -8.31 10.15 9.02
CA ARG A 38 -7.73 9.47 10.18
C ARG A 38 -6.41 8.80 9.85
N THR A 39 -6.34 8.09 8.73
CA THR A 39 -5.13 7.37 8.29
C THR A 39 -3.98 8.33 7.99
N LEU A 40 -4.28 9.45 7.34
CA LEU A 40 -3.29 10.47 6.98
C LEU A 40 -2.97 11.45 8.13
N GLY A 41 -3.74 11.38 9.23
CA GLY A 41 -3.58 12.29 10.36
C GLY A 41 -4.01 13.73 10.06
N LEU A 42 -4.94 13.91 9.12
CA LEU A 42 -5.52 15.19 8.73
C LEU A 42 -6.89 15.40 9.41
N PRO A 43 -7.26 16.63 9.78
CA PRO A 43 -8.58 16.92 10.36
C PRO A 43 -9.69 16.83 9.32
N ASN A 44 -9.44 17.29 8.11
CA ASN A 44 -10.33 17.25 6.94
C ASN A 44 -9.53 17.51 5.65
N PHE A 45 -10.21 17.48 4.49
CA PHE A 45 -9.63 17.78 3.18
C PHE A 45 -10.05 19.16 2.62
N ASP A 46 -10.73 20.00 3.40
CA ASP A 46 -11.37 21.23 2.88
C ASP A 46 -10.36 22.30 2.46
N ASN A 47 -9.15 22.31 3.05
CA ASN A 47 -8.12 23.32 2.82
C ASN A 47 -6.89 22.81 2.06
N LEU A 48 -7.01 21.70 1.37
CA LEU A 48 -5.91 21.16 0.56
C LEU A 48 -5.69 21.98 -0.71
N GLN A 49 -4.47 21.93 -1.22
CA GLN A 49 -4.16 22.44 -2.57
C GLN A 49 -4.99 21.69 -3.63
N SER A 50 -5.23 22.35 -4.78
CA SER A 50 -6.12 21.85 -5.84
C SER A 50 -5.84 20.40 -6.24
N ASP A 51 -4.58 20.03 -6.43
CA ASP A 51 -4.19 18.69 -6.89
C ASP A 51 -4.42 17.63 -5.81
N ALA A 52 -4.09 17.95 -4.56
CA ALA A 52 -4.35 17.10 -3.40
C ALA A 52 -5.86 16.94 -3.17
N GLN A 53 -6.62 18.03 -3.32
CA GLN A 53 -8.08 18.00 -3.19
C GLN A 53 -8.73 17.13 -4.28
N LEU A 54 -8.30 17.26 -5.55
CA LEU A 54 -8.80 16.43 -6.65
C LEU A 54 -8.47 14.95 -6.41
N ALA A 55 -7.24 14.64 -6.02
CA ALA A 55 -6.84 13.27 -5.73
C ALA A 55 -7.62 12.67 -4.54
N ALA A 56 -7.88 13.46 -3.48
CA ALA A 56 -8.74 13.05 -2.37
C ALA A 56 -10.17 12.78 -2.82
N GLN A 57 -10.75 13.67 -3.66
CA GLN A 57 -12.07 13.45 -4.24
C GLN A 57 -12.14 12.18 -5.06
N GLN A 58 -11.13 11.90 -5.91
CA GLN A 58 -11.07 10.67 -6.69
C GLN A 58 -11.00 9.42 -5.79
N ALA A 59 -10.11 9.41 -4.80
CA ALA A 59 -9.99 8.30 -3.87
C ALA A 59 -11.32 8.03 -3.14
N VAL A 60 -11.94 9.07 -2.59
CA VAL A 60 -13.24 8.94 -1.90
C VAL A 60 -14.33 8.46 -2.86
N ALA A 61 -14.38 9.00 -4.08
CA ALA A 61 -15.37 8.63 -5.08
C ALA A 61 -15.30 7.14 -5.46
N TYR A 62 -14.12 6.65 -5.85
CA TYR A 62 -13.94 5.25 -6.25
C TYR A 62 -14.29 4.27 -5.13
N MET A 63 -13.77 4.50 -3.93
CA MET A 63 -14.02 3.61 -2.80
C MET A 63 -15.50 3.65 -2.35
N ALA A 64 -16.12 4.82 -2.29
CA ALA A 64 -17.52 4.95 -1.90
C ALA A 64 -18.44 4.29 -2.94
N THR A 65 -18.18 4.49 -4.23
CA THR A 65 -18.95 3.88 -5.34
C THR A 65 -18.85 2.36 -5.32
N MET A 66 -17.65 1.81 -5.18
CA MET A 66 -17.44 0.37 -5.06
C MET A 66 -18.19 -0.22 -3.86
N ARG A 67 -18.08 0.40 -2.67
CA ARG A 67 -18.82 -0.05 -1.47
C ARG A 67 -20.31 0.03 -1.66
N PHE A 68 -20.80 1.08 -2.35
CA PHE A 68 -22.20 1.25 -2.66
C PHE A 68 -22.74 0.13 -3.56
N TYR A 69 -22.04 -0.20 -4.63
CA TYR A 69 -22.44 -1.27 -5.53
C TYR A 69 -22.45 -2.63 -4.82
N ARG A 70 -21.38 -2.98 -4.11
CA ARG A 70 -21.33 -4.24 -3.33
C ARG A 70 -22.47 -4.39 -2.33
N LEU A 71 -22.92 -3.30 -1.70
CA LEU A 71 -24.05 -3.35 -0.77
C LEU A 71 -25.39 -3.42 -1.49
N ASN A 72 -25.48 -2.98 -2.75
CA ASN A 72 -26.71 -2.97 -3.51
C ASN A 72 -26.85 -4.12 -4.51
N ASP A 73 -25.82 -4.96 -4.69
CA ASP A 73 -25.90 -6.18 -5.49
C ASP A 73 -27.00 -7.14 -5.00
N ILE A 74 -27.36 -7.03 -3.74
CA ILE A 74 -28.45 -7.79 -3.11
C ILE A 74 -29.49 -6.80 -2.59
N SER A 75 -30.72 -6.86 -3.09
CA SER A 75 -31.79 -6.01 -2.55
C SER A 75 -32.25 -6.54 -1.18
N HIS A 76 -32.38 -5.60 -0.24
CA HIS A 76 -32.91 -5.87 1.10
C HIS A 76 -34.37 -5.46 1.15
N GLU A 77 -35.27 -6.44 1.17
CA GLU A 77 -36.72 -6.21 1.30
C GLU A 77 -37.22 -6.72 2.64
N ASN A 78 -38.43 -6.29 3.04
CA ASN A 78 -39.06 -6.72 4.29
C ASN A 78 -39.21 -8.27 4.41
N ALA A 79 -39.21 -8.99 3.27
CA ALA A 79 -39.29 -10.45 3.21
C ALA A 79 -37.90 -11.16 3.16
N GLY A 80 -36.79 -10.42 3.36
CA GLY A 80 -35.44 -10.95 3.33
C GLY A 80 -34.60 -10.46 2.15
N ARG A 81 -33.42 -11.06 1.99
CA ARG A 81 -32.46 -10.70 0.93
C ARG A 81 -32.93 -11.32 -0.40
N LYS A 82 -33.13 -10.50 -1.42
CA LYS A 82 -33.49 -10.94 -2.76
C LYS A 82 -32.56 -10.35 -3.80
N VAL A 83 -32.38 -11.07 -4.90
CA VAL A 83 -31.71 -10.55 -6.07
C VAL A 83 -32.76 -10.06 -7.04
N LYS A 84 -32.72 -8.79 -7.41
CA LYS A 84 -33.58 -8.27 -8.48
C LYS A 84 -33.12 -8.84 -9.81
N ILE A 85 -33.96 -9.60 -10.46
CA ILE A 85 -33.76 -10.10 -11.83
C ILE A 85 -34.83 -9.42 -12.67
N ASP A 86 -34.44 -8.53 -13.55
CA ASP A 86 -35.29 -8.08 -14.64
C ASP A 86 -35.24 -9.16 -15.73
N LYS A 87 -36.34 -9.88 -15.89
CA LYS A 87 -36.39 -11.05 -16.80
C LYS A 87 -36.49 -10.67 -18.28
N GLU A 88 -36.76 -9.42 -18.60
CA GLU A 88 -37.09 -9.05 -19.97
C GLU A 88 -35.95 -8.33 -20.73
N ASN A 89 -35.01 -7.65 -20.06
CA ASN A 89 -34.02 -6.81 -20.77
C ASN A 89 -32.59 -6.86 -20.24
N GLU A 90 -32.27 -7.47 -19.11
CA GLU A 90 -30.92 -7.46 -18.53
C GLU A 90 -30.47 -8.86 -18.08
N ALA A 91 -29.34 -9.29 -18.62
CA ALA A 91 -28.64 -10.47 -18.10
C ALA A 91 -27.92 -10.07 -16.81
N ARG A 92 -28.02 -10.93 -15.78
CA ARG A 92 -27.29 -10.77 -14.54
C ARG A 92 -25.79 -10.82 -14.85
N PRO A 93 -24.97 -9.87 -14.38
CA PRO A 93 -23.52 -9.93 -14.57
C PRO A 93 -22.97 -11.21 -13.93
N PHE A 94 -22.02 -11.84 -14.59
CA PHE A 94 -21.33 -13.00 -14.04
C PHE A 94 -20.44 -12.55 -12.87
N GLU A 95 -20.20 -13.45 -11.93
CA GLU A 95 -19.36 -13.17 -10.75
C GLU A 95 -17.96 -12.63 -11.12
N TRP A 96 -17.37 -13.16 -12.18
CA TRP A 96 -16.08 -12.68 -12.68
C TRP A 96 -16.12 -11.24 -13.22
N GLN A 97 -17.27 -10.80 -13.75
CA GLN A 97 -17.46 -9.42 -14.23
C GLN A 97 -17.54 -8.45 -13.05
N LEU A 98 -18.29 -8.82 -12.00
CA LEU A 98 -18.35 -8.04 -10.76
C LEU A 98 -16.98 -7.95 -10.09
N ALA A 99 -16.26 -9.06 -10.01
CA ALA A 99 -14.92 -9.08 -9.46
C ALA A 99 -13.93 -8.21 -10.27
N ARG A 100 -14.07 -8.18 -11.60
CA ARG A 100 -13.25 -7.34 -12.47
C ARG A 100 -13.56 -5.84 -12.28
N ASP A 101 -14.84 -5.49 -12.16
CA ASP A 101 -15.28 -4.12 -11.93
C ASP A 101 -14.80 -3.61 -10.56
N ASP A 102 -15.01 -4.39 -9.51
CA ASP A 102 -14.49 -4.12 -8.16
C ASP A 102 -12.97 -3.91 -8.17
N ARG A 103 -12.26 -4.73 -8.92
CA ARG A 103 -10.80 -4.60 -9.05
C ARG A 103 -10.43 -3.30 -9.73
N ALA A 104 -11.09 -2.92 -10.84
CA ALA A 104 -10.83 -1.67 -11.53
C ALA A 104 -11.05 -0.45 -10.62
N HIS A 105 -12.13 -0.46 -9.81
CA HIS A 105 -12.37 0.58 -8.81
C HIS A 105 -11.28 0.65 -7.74
N LEU A 106 -10.82 -0.50 -7.25
CA LEU A 106 -9.70 -0.57 -6.30
C LEU A 106 -8.40 -0.04 -6.90
N GLU A 107 -8.10 -0.38 -8.16
CA GLU A 107 -6.91 0.11 -8.86
C GLU A 107 -6.91 1.63 -8.94
N GLU A 108 -8.00 2.22 -9.39
CA GLU A 108 -8.11 3.68 -9.47
C GLU A 108 -8.10 4.34 -8.08
N TYR A 109 -8.70 3.70 -7.07
CA TYR A 109 -8.61 4.15 -5.68
C TYR A 109 -7.16 4.27 -5.21
N TYR A 110 -6.33 3.23 -5.42
CA TYR A 110 -4.93 3.25 -4.97
C TYR A 110 -4.07 4.21 -5.79
N ARG A 111 -4.31 4.32 -7.10
CA ARG A 111 -3.67 5.36 -7.92
C ARG A 111 -4.02 6.77 -7.44
N ALA A 112 -5.27 6.98 -7.03
CA ALA A 112 -5.68 8.25 -6.46
C ALA A 112 -5.03 8.51 -5.09
N LEU A 113 -4.85 7.47 -4.25
CA LEU A 113 -4.11 7.58 -2.99
C LEU A 113 -2.63 7.92 -3.20
N ASP A 114 -1.97 7.33 -4.18
CA ASP A 114 -0.58 7.66 -4.51
C ASP A 114 -0.45 9.12 -4.94
N ARG A 115 -1.35 9.60 -5.82
CA ARG A 115 -1.39 11.02 -6.21
C ARG A 115 -1.67 11.94 -5.01
N LEU A 116 -2.60 11.52 -4.14
CA LEU A 116 -2.93 12.29 -2.93
C LEU A 116 -1.71 12.42 -2.02
N VAL A 117 -1.05 11.31 -1.68
CA VAL A 117 0.13 11.35 -0.79
C VAL A 117 1.26 12.15 -1.42
N ALA A 118 1.55 11.96 -2.71
CA ALA A 118 2.56 12.74 -3.41
C ALA A 118 2.29 14.25 -3.36
N ALA A 119 1.03 14.67 -3.55
CA ALA A 119 0.63 16.08 -3.45
C ALA A 119 0.70 16.60 -2.00
N LEU A 120 0.33 15.77 -1.00
CA LEU A 120 0.36 16.13 0.42
C LEU A 120 1.79 16.36 0.94
N LEU A 121 2.82 15.76 0.37
CA LEU A 121 4.21 16.01 0.79
C LEU A 121 4.59 17.49 0.69
N ASN A 122 3.94 18.25 -0.20
CA ASN A 122 4.14 19.69 -0.38
C ASN A 122 3.10 20.54 0.37
N ASP A 123 2.13 19.91 1.04
CA ASP A 123 1.07 20.61 1.77
C ASP A 123 1.50 20.98 3.20
N LYS A 124 1.33 22.26 3.57
CA LYS A 124 1.77 22.77 4.88
C LYS A 124 1.02 22.13 6.06
N GLN A 125 -0.25 21.79 5.88
CA GLN A 125 -1.06 21.16 6.93
C GLN A 125 -0.59 19.72 7.17
N PHE A 126 -0.32 18.96 6.09
CA PHE A 126 0.22 17.61 6.20
C PHE A 126 1.63 17.62 6.81
N GLN A 127 2.48 18.58 6.46
CA GLN A 127 3.82 18.71 7.03
C GLN A 127 3.82 18.93 8.55
N GLN A 128 2.74 19.46 9.12
CA GLN A 128 2.56 19.59 10.58
C GLN A 128 2.01 18.30 11.21
N SER A 129 1.56 17.32 10.44
CA SER A 129 1.03 16.07 10.94
C SER A 129 2.11 15.23 11.64
N ARG A 130 1.69 14.44 12.65
CA ARG A 130 2.59 13.49 13.32
C ARG A 130 3.14 12.44 12.36
N LEU A 131 2.39 12.09 11.34
CA LEU A 131 2.79 11.13 10.32
C LEU A 131 3.98 11.67 9.53
N TYR A 132 3.86 12.87 8.97
CA TYR A 132 4.95 13.51 8.23
C TYR A 132 6.21 13.72 9.12
N GLN A 133 6.04 14.18 10.36
CA GLN A 133 7.17 14.35 11.27
C GLN A 133 7.91 13.03 11.56
N ARG A 134 7.20 11.90 11.56
CA ARG A 134 7.83 10.58 11.69
C ARG A 134 8.60 10.18 10.44
N THR A 135 8.09 10.47 9.25
CA THR A 135 8.85 10.16 8.01
C THR A 135 10.18 10.87 7.97
N ARG A 136 10.23 12.12 8.45
CA ARG A 136 11.48 12.92 8.49
C ARG A 136 12.56 12.39 9.44
N GLN A 137 12.21 11.48 10.34
CA GLN A 137 13.15 10.85 11.28
C GLN A 137 13.70 9.52 10.76
N LEU A 138 13.23 9.06 9.59
CA LEU A 138 13.64 7.79 9.01
C LEU A 138 14.84 7.99 8.08
N ILE A 139 15.79 7.03 8.12
CA ILE A 139 16.90 6.99 7.15
C ILE A 139 16.44 6.54 5.75
N VAL A 140 15.30 5.84 5.66
CA VAL A 140 14.59 5.55 4.41
C VAL A 140 13.50 6.60 4.28
N GLY A 141 13.80 7.71 3.61
CA GLY A 141 13.02 8.94 3.71
C GLY A 141 11.78 9.03 2.81
N ASP A 142 11.68 8.20 1.77
CA ASP A 142 10.64 8.27 0.74
C ASP A 142 10.41 6.93 0.01
N ALA A 143 9.38 6.90 -0.85
CA ALA A 143 8.98 5.72 -1.60
C ALA A 143 10.01 5.31 -2.67
N ASP A 144 10.66 6.28 -3.31
CA ASP A 144 11.65 6.01 -4.37
C ASP A 144 12.90 5.37 -3.78
N THR A 145 13.36 5.87 -2.63
CA THR A 145 14.45 5.27 -1.84
C THR A 145 14.08 3.85 -1.41
N LEU A 146 12.86 3.64 -0.91
CA LEU A 146 12.39 2.31 -0.52
C LEU A 146 12.39 1.35 -1.71
N HIS A 147 11.88 1.79 -2.87
CA HIS A 147 11.88 1.04 -4.12
C HIS A 147 13.31 0.63 -4.53
N TYR A 148 14.22 1.61 -4.57
CA TYR A 148 15.63 1.36 -4.91
C TYR A 148 16.28 0.29 -4.02
N LEU A 149 16.00 0.33 -2.71
CA LEU A 149 16.61 -0.57 -1.73
C LEU A 149 16.01 -1.97 -1.71
N THR A 150 14.74 -2.14 -2.10
CA THR A 150 13.98 -3.38 -1.88
C THR A 150 13.33 -3.97 -3.13
N GLY A 151 13.20 -3.19 -4.20
CA GLY A 151 12.43 -3.57 -5.39
C GLY A 151 10.90 -3.55 -5.18
N VAL A 152 10.43 -3.09 -4.02
CA VAL A 152 9.00 -2.91 -3.74
C VAL A 152 8.46 -1.73 -4.55
N ASP A 153 7.19 -1.78 -4.94
CA ASP A 153 6.53 -0.75 -5.75
C ASP A 153 6.79 0.67 -5.21
N PRO A 154 7.15 1.66 -6.06
CA PRO A 154 7.42 3.03 -5.64
C PRO A 154 6.12 3.81 -5.34
N SER A 155 5.24 3.22 -4.54
CA SER A 155 3.96 3.79 -4.14
C SER A 155 4.13 4.66 -2.89
N PRO A 156 3.85 5.98 -2.97
CA PRO A 156 3.83 6.87 -1.82
C PRO A 156 2.85 6.42 -0.73
N TRP A 157 1.70 5.86 -1.12
CA TRP A 157 0.74 5.30 -0.18
C TRP A 157 1.29 4.09 0.57
N LEU A 158 1.93 3.15 -0.14
CA LEU A 158 2.56 1.98 0.46
C LEU A 158 3.67 2.41 1.43
N TYR A 159 4.48 3.40 1.06
CA TYR A 159 5.50 3.95 1.95
C TYR A 159 4.90 4.46 3.26
N ILE A 160 3.80 5.23 3.21
CA ILE A 160 3.10 5.71 4.42
C ILE A 160 2.62 4.55 5.30
N GLN A 161 2.15 3.46 4.71
CA GLN A 161 1.75 2.25 5.45
C GLN A 161 2.95 1.55 6.10
N LEU A 162 4.14 1.67 5.51
CA LEU A 162 5.39 1.10 6.03
C LEU A 162 6.06 1.95 7.12
N VAL A 163 5.73 3.22 7.27
CA VAL A 163 6.35 4.13 8.26
C VAL A 163 6.44 3.54 9.68
N PRO A 164 5.40 2.91 10.26
CA PRO A 164 5.50 2.30 11.58
C PRO A 164 6.54 1.17 11.65
N TYR A 165 6.63 0.36 10.60
CA TYR A 165 7.56 -0.77 10.50
C TYR A 165 8.98 -0.30 10.24
N LEU A 166 9.17 0.72 9.42
CA LEU A 166 10.45 1.40 9.20
C LEU A 166 10.99 1.96 10.52
N ALA A 167 10.17 2.67 11.28
CA ALA A 167 10.57 3.23 12.57
C ALA A 167 10.94 2.15 13.61
N GLU A 168 10.22 1.03 13.63
CA GLU A 168 10.54 -0.10 14.52
C GLU A 168 11.85 -0.78 14.12
N THR A 169 12.02 -1.03 12.81
CA THR A 169 13.21 -1.69 12.29
C THR A 169 14.44 -0.80 12.42
N GLN A 170 14.30 0.50 12.18
CA GLN A 170 15.39 1.46 12.38
C GLN A 170 15.93 1.38 13.82
N ARG A 171 15.07 1.42 14.82
CA ARG A 171 15.47 1.28 16.24
C ARG A 171 16.15 -0.06 16.53
N PHE A 172 15.75 -1.12 15.85
CA PHE A 172 16.41 -2.41 15.98
C PHE A 172 17.82 -2.38 15.37
N VAL A 173 17.95 -1.83 14.16
CA VAL A 173 19.24 -1.71 13.47
C VAL A 173 20.19 -0.76 14.21
N GLU A 174 19.69 0.36 14.77
CA GLU A 174 20.44 1.27 15.65
C GLU A 174 21.04 0.54 16.85
N LYS A 175 20.30 -0.35 17.49
CA LYS A 175 20.81 -1.20 18.59
C LYS A 175 21.91 -2.15 18.11
N CYS A 176 21.82 -2.67 16.88
CA CYS A 176 22.85 -3.52 16.29
C CYS A 176 24.11 -2.73 15.92
N TYR A 177 23.94 -1.48 15.52
CA TYR A 177 25.04 -0.57 15.18
C TYR A 177 25.74 -0.04 16.45
N GLY A 178 24.99 0.18 17.51
CA GLY A 178 25.48 0.68 18.79
C GLY A 178 25.38 2.19 18.95
N ASP A 179 24.92 2.93 17.93
CA ASP A 179 24.72 4.37 17.91
C ASP A 179 23.63 4.76 16.89
N THR A 180 23.41 6.05 16.71
CA THR A 180 22.54 6.61 15.64
C THR A 180 23.10 6.24 14.28
N LEU A 181 22.22 5.78 13.37
CA LEU A 181 22.63 5.38 12.02
C LEU A 181 22.99 6.59 11.17
N PRO A 182 24.13 6.54 10.44
CA PRO A 182 24.42 7.55 9.42
C PRO A 182 23.37 7.52 8.31
N ALA A 183 22.87 8.69 7.94
CA ALA A 183 21.78 8.80 6.95
C ALA A 183 22.18 8.37 5.53
N ASP A 184 23.46 8.42 5.20
CA ASP A 184 24.06 8.09 3.91
C ASP A 184 24.62 6.65 3.84
N MET A 185 24.51 5.87 4.91
CA MET A 185 24.99 4.48 4.95
C MET A 185 23.99 3.54 4.26
N GLU A 186 24.29 3.12 3.03
CA GLU A 186 23.40 2.27 2.22
C GLU A 186 23.12 0.91 2.88
N SER A 187 24.12 0.29 3.52
CA SER A 187 23.96 -0.98 4.23
C SER A 187 22.94 -0.87 5.37
N ALA A 188 22.95 0.24 6.12
CA ALA A 188 21.97 0.51 7.17
C ALA A 188 20.57 0.76 6.59
N GLN A 189 20.48 1.55 5.52
CA GLN A 189 19.22 1.81 4.83
C GLN A 189 18.59 0.51 4.30
N LYS A 190 19.39 -0.37 3.66
CA LYS A 190 18.93 -1.69 3.19
C LYS A 190 18.46 -2.59 4.33
N ALA A 191 19.22 -2.64 5.43
CA ALA A 191 18.84 -3.43 6.61
C ALA A 191 17.50 -2.95 7.19
N VAL A 192 17.26 -1.63 7.25
CA VAL A 192 16.02 -1.05 7.74
C VAL A 192 14.86 -1.30 6.78
N ALA A 193 15.06 -1.06 5.48
CA ALA A 193 14.03 -1.24 4.46
C ALA A 193 13.53 -2.69 4.36
N LEU A 194 14.46 -3.65 4.22
CA LEU A 194 14.15 -5.09 4.17
C LEU A 194 13.44 -5.57 5.44
N GLY A 195 13.92 -5.14 6.60
CA GLY A 195 13.30 -5.51 7.87
C GLY A 195 11.87 -4.96 8.03
N ALA A 196 11.59 -3.76 7.54
CA ALA A 196 10.25 -3.19 7.54
C ALA A 196 9.28 -3.99 6.66
N VAL A 197 9.73 -4.39 5.46
CA VAL A 197 8.96 -5.25 4.55
C VAL A 197 8.66 -6.60 5.20
N VAL A 198 9.65 -7.21 5.85
CA VAL A 198 9.47 -8.47 6.60
C VAL A 198 8.46 -8.33 7.73
N LEU A 199 8.55 -7.26 8.53
CA LEU A 199 7.61 -7.02 9.62
C LEU A 199 6.19 -6.79 9.11
N MET A 200 6.03 -5.98 8.07
CA MET A 200 4.73 -5.78 7.43
C MET A 200 4.14 -7.11 6.95
N GLY A 201 4.90 -7.89 6.18
CA GLY A 201 4.43 -9.17 5.65
C GLY A 201 4.08 -10.20 6.73
N ARG A 202 4.65 -10.09 7.94
CA ARG A 202 4.32 -10.97 9.07
C ARG A 202 3.09 -10.51 9.85
N ARG A 203 2.83 -9.21 9.93
CA ARG A 203 1.81 -8.61 10.82
C ARG A 203 0.54 -8.19 10.11
N THR A 204 0.65 -7.80 8.84
CA THR A 204 -0.51 -7.46 8.03
C THR A 204 -0.93 -8.64 7.19
N GLN A 205 -2.24 -8.92 7.20
CA GLN A 205 -2.78 -9.82 6.21
C GLN A 205 -2.63 -9.16 4.84
N LEU A 206 -2.09 -9.88 3.87
CA LEU A 206 -1.85 -9.39 2.50
C LEU A 206 -3.10 -8.84 1.79
N GLN A 207 -4.29 -9.16 2.29
CA GLN A 207 -5.57 -8.63 1.83
C GLN A 207 -5.75 -7.12 2.06
N ALA A 208 -4.93 -6.50 2.90
CA ALA A 208 -5.01 -5.06 3.14
C ALA A 208 -4.44 -4.21 2.00
N LEU A 209 -3.69 -4.82 1.09
CA LEU A 209 -3.08 -4.17 -0.07
C LEU A 209 -3.51 -4.90 -1.34
N PRO A 210 -4.32 -4.31 -2.23
CA PRO A 210 -4.84 -4.97 -3.43
C PRO A 210 -3.75 -5.31 -4.46
N TYR A 211 -2.65 -4.58 -4.45
CA TYR A 211 -1.44 -4.89 -5.18
C TYR A 211 -0.38 -5.40 -4.22
N GLY A 212 -0.78 -6.27 -3.26
CA GLY A 212 0.09 -6.72 -2.19
C GLY A 212 1.53 -6.94 -2.63
N LEU A 213 2.46 -6.80 -1.69
CA LEU A 213 3.91 -6.97 -1.86
C LEU A 213 4.29 -8.21 -2.70
N MET A 214 3.34 -9.11 -2.97
CA MET A 214 3.56 -10.38 -3.64
C MET A 214 2.31 -10.82 -4.41
N GLN A 215 2.18 -10.38 -5.63
CA GLN A 215 1.28 -10.98 -6.60
C GLN A 215 2.11 -11.78 -7.61
N LEU A 216 1.85 -13.08 -7.70
CA LEU A 216 2.38 -13.90 -8.77
C LEU A 216 1.45 -13.79 -9.96
N THR A 217 2.00 -13.36 -11.08
CA THR A 217 1.31 -13.44 -12.37
C THR A 217 1.44 -14.87 -12.88
N MET A 218 0.37 -15.65 -12.86
CA MET A 218 0.33 -16.95 -13.53
C MET A 218 -0.27 -16.80 -14.91
N ASP A 219 0.50 -17.17 -15.93
CA ASP A 219 0.00 -17.29 -17.29
C ASP A 219 -0.71 -18.66 -17.45
N ASN A 220 -2.03 -18.65 -17.36
CA ASN A 220 -2.86 -19.83 -17.52
C ASN A 220 -3.41 -19.98 -18.94
N GLY A 221 -2.69 -19.49 -19.96
CA GLY A 221 -3.04 -19.70 -21.36
C GLY A 221 -4.25 -18.91 -21.86
N GLY A 222 -4.78 -18.00 -21.10
CA GLY A 222 -5.98 -17.22 -21.45
C GLY A 222 -5.99 -15.77 -20.96
N GLY A 223 -4.89 -15.31 -20.39
CA GLY A 223 -4.71 -13.96 -19.85
C GLY A 223 -4.00 -13.99 -18.50
N ASN A 224 -3.26 -12.93 -18.22
CA ASN A 224 -2.55 -12.76 -16.95
C ASN A 224 -3.57 -12.73 -15.79
N THR A 225 -3.67 -13.83 -15.07
CA THR A 225 -4.46 -13.91 -13.82
C THR A 225 -3.51 -13.71 -12.65
N GLU A 226 -3.55 -12.53 -12.05
CA GLU A 226 -2.86 -12.27 -10.81
C GLU A 226 -3.58 -13.01 -9.68
N GLN A 227 -2.85 -13.86 -8.99
CA GLN A 227 -3.36 -14.56 -7.81
C GLN A 227 -2.53 -14.18 -6.58
N PRO A 228 -3.15 -14.06 -5.42
CA PRO A 228 -2.39 -13.86 -4.18
C PRO A 228 -1.45 -15.07 -3.97
N PRO A 229 -0.23 -14.84 -3.45
CA PRO A 229 0.72 -15.91 -3.20
C PRO A 229 0.18 -16.90 -2.18
N THR A 230 0.57 -18.15 -2.33
CA THR A 230 0.29 -19.16 -1.30
C THR A 230 1.04 -18.85 -0.01
N LEU A 231 0.54 -19.38 1.10
CA LEU A 231 1.19 -19.20 2.41
C LEU A 231 2.67 -19.68 2.42
N GLU A 232 2.95 -20.74 1.66
CA GLU A 232 4.32 -21.29 1.56
C GLU A 232 5.24 -20.37 0.76
N GLN A 233 4.76 -19.84 -0.36
CA GLN A 233 5.50 -18.86 -1.15
C GLN A 233 5.79 -17.60 -0.33
N LEU A 234 4.79 -17.10 0.42
CA LEU A 234 4.97 -15.97 1.32
C LEU A 234 6.02 -16.25 2.39
N LYS A 235 5.95 -17.40 3.07
CA LYS A 235 6.93 -17.79 4.09
C LYS A 235 8.34 -17.90 3.51
N CYS A 236 8.48 -18.49 2.32
CA CYS A 236 9.77 -18.61 1.62
C CYS A 236 10.36 -17.22 1.33
N TYR A 237 9.55 -16.32 0.74
CA TYR A 237 9.96 -14.94 0.43
C TYR A 237 10.38 -14.17 1.69
N LEU A 238 9.57 -14.19 2.76
CA LEU A 238 9.91 -13.51 4.00
C LEU A 238 11.16 -14.09 4.68
N LYS A 239 11.42 -15.39 4.51
CA LYS A 239 12.65 -16.02 5.00
C LYS A 239 13.88 -15.53 4.24
N GLN A 240 13.78 -15.38 2.90
CA GLN A 240 14.85 -14.81 2.07
C GLN A 240 15.13 -13.36 2.47
N LEU A 241 14.11 -12.49 2.50
CA LEU A 241 14.29 -11.11 2.93
C LEU A 241 14.88 -10.98 4.34
N SER A 242 14.55 -11.90 5.25
CA SER A 242 15.13 -11.92 6.59
C SER A 242 16.60 -12.35 6.59
N ALA A 243 17.04 -13.18 5.64
CA ALA A 243 18.43 -13.55 5.46
C ALA A 243 19.21 -12.36 4.88
N ASP A 244 18.66 -11.70 3.87
CA ASP A 244 19.25 -10.51 3.25
C ASP A 244 19.38 -9.37 4.27
N GLN A 245 18.35 -9.14 5.10
CA GLN A 245 18.43 -8.16 6.20
C GLN A 245 19.62 -8.45 7.14
N ARG A 246 19.82 -9.73 7.53
CA ARG A 246 20.94 -10.11 8.40
C ARG A 246 22.28 -9.87 7.73
N TYR A 247 22.41 -10.20 6.45
CA TYR A 247 23.60 -9.91 5.67
C TYR A 247 23.93 -8.41 5.71
N TRP A 248 22.93 -7.52 5.47
CA TRP A 248 23.17 -6.08 5.48
C TRP A 248 23.47 -5.52 6.88
N ILE A 249 22.95 -6.12 7.93
CA ILE A 249 23.33 -5.76 9.32
C ILE A 249 24.81 -6.10 9.58
N GLU A 250 25.29 -7.24 9.10
CA GLU A 250 26.70 -7.61 9.27
C GLU A 250 27.60 -6.72 8.40
N GLU A 251 27.21 -6.41 7.17
CA GLU A 251 27.97 -5.48 6.31
C GLU A 251 28.06 -4.08 6.94
N MET A 252 26.96 -3.57 7.47
CA MET A 252 26.92 -2.30 8.22
C MET A 252 27.92 -2.29 9.39
N LYS A 253 28.03 -3.39 10.15
CA LYS A 253 29.00 -3.50 11.24
C LYS A 253 30.43 -3.47 10.71
N LEU A 254 30.72 -4.18 9.60
CA LEU A 254 32.02 -4.15 8.96
C LEU A 254 32.39 -2.76 8.44
N GLU A 255 31.46 -2.03 7.85
CA GLU A 255 31.67 -0.65 7.41
C GLU A 255 32.02 0.26 8.61
N ARG A 256 31.28 0.11 9.72
CA ARG A 256 31.57 0.83 10.97
C ARG A 256 32.98 0.52 11.48
N ASP A 257 33.33 -0.76 11.56
CA ASP A 257 34.61 -1.20 12.12
C ASP A 257 35.79 -0.77 11.22
N ARG A 258 35.61 -0.76 9.89
CA ARG A 258 36.59 -0.20 8.94
C ARG A 258 36.75 1.31 9.15
N ALA A 259 35.62 2.04 9.32
CA ALA A 259 35.67 3.49 9.58
C ALA A 259 36.35 3.82 10.92
N ALA A 260 36.25 2.94 11.91
CA ALA A 260 36.93 3.05 13.20
C ALA A 260 38.42 2.63 13.16
N GLY A 261 38.97 2.22 12.01
CA GLY A 261 40.35 1.77 11.85
C GLY A 261 40.60 0.37 12.37
N HIS A 262 39.58 -0.43 12.61
CA HIS A 262 39.70 -1.84 12.97
C HIS A 262 39.85 -2.71 11.70
N GLU A 263 40.83 -3.58 11.65
CA GLU A 263 40.96 -4.55 10.55
C GLU A 263 39.75 -5.48 10.56
N ALA A 264 39.04 -5.52 9.43
CA ALA A 264 37.91 -6.43 9.27
C ALA A 264 38.36 -7.86 9.22
N ALA A 265 38.04 -8.63 10.23
CA ALA A 265 38.57 -9.96 10.47
C ALA A 265 38.13 -11.06 9.48
N GLN A 266 37.10 -10.86 8.66
CA GLN A 266 36.62 -11.89 7.72
C GLN A 266 35.80 -11.30 6.56
N HIS A 267 36.03 -11.84 5.34
CA HIS A 267 35.10 -11.65 4.20
C HIS A 267 33.78 -12.36 4.50
N LEU A 268 32.69 -11.58 4.60
CA LEU A 268 31.35 -12.13 4.59
C LEU A 268 31.06 -12.74 3.21
N GLN A 269 30.82 -14.05 3.19
CA GLN A 269 30.28 -14.69 2.00
C GLN A 269 28.76 -14.40 1.98
N MET A 270 28.24 -13.97 0.82
CA MET A 270 26.79 -13.95 0.59
C MET A 270 26.21 -15.32 0.99
N PRO A 271 25.05 -15.36 1.65
CA PRO A 271 24.39 -16.63 1.91
C PRO A 271 24.33 -17.42 0.60
N GLU A 272 24.98 -18.58 0.55
CA GLU A 272 24.89 -19.45 -0.63
C GLU A 272 23.41 -19.76 -0.84
N HIS A 273 22.89 -19.32 -1.97
CA HIS A 273 21.56 -19.74 -2.39
C HIS A 273 21.58 -21.25 -2.53
N ASP A 274 20.72 -21.92 -1.79
CA ASP A 274 20.59 -23.37 -1.87
C ASP A 274 20.34 -23.78 -3.33
N LYS A 275 21.27 -24.57 -3.91
CA LYS A 275 21.22 -25.01 -5.30
C LYS A 275 19.95 -25.77 -5.67
N HIS A 276 19.17 -26.18 -4.66
CA HIS A 276 17.90 -26.88 -4.79
C HIS A 276 16.66 -25.98 -4.70
N GLN A 277 16.82 -24.68 -4.38
CA GLN A 277 15.70 -23.75 -4.43
C GLN A 277 15.47 -23.27 -5.87
N LYS A 278 14.32 -23.65 -6.43
CA LYS A 278 13.85 -23.09 -7.71
C LYS A 278 13.59 -21.60 -7.52
N TYR A 279 14.42 -20.77 -8.12
CA TYR A 279 14.21 -19.34 -8.16
C TYR A 279 12.92 -19.05 -8.93
N LEU A 280 11.96 -18.42 -8.29
CA LEU A 280 10.90 -17.73 -8.98
C LEU A 280 11.52 -16.47 -9.61
N ARG A 281 11.77 -16.52 -10.93
CA ARG A 281 12.03 -15.30 -11.70
C ARG A 281 10.73 -14.54 -11.77
N VAL A 282 10.72 -13.33 -11.22
CA VAL A 282 9.68 -12.33 -11.41
C VAL A 282 9.85 -11.71 -12.79
#